data_6802726c94f64e7cb51eb8d84f65359e
#
_entry.id   6802726c94f64e7cb51eb8d84f65359e
#
_cell.length_a   1.000
_cell.length_b   1.000
_cell.length_c   1.000
_cell.angle_alpha   90.00
_cell.angle_beta   90.00
_cell.angle_gamma   90.00
#
_symmetry.space_group_name_H-M   'P 1'
#
loop_
_entity.id
_entity.type
_entity.pdbx_description
1 polymer ?
#
loop_
_entity_poly.entity_id
_entity_poly.type
_entity_poly.pdbx_seq_one_letter_code
_entity_poly.pdbx_strand_id
1 'polypeptide(L)'
;MTKAEVFEKAWRLGFKGDFSLVDEIYHSDYKSFDYITGIEANIEDDKVIASTLGESVIFGPHITLFENENFLCIERFSKRSTNANEPDYGVGIVAVNYEDGKIIWQKTASHKMDFDPSEYLDWNWEDYE
;
A
#
# COMPACT_ATOMS: atom_id res chain seq x y z
N MET A 1 -12.37 -11.40 -7.04
CA MET A 1 -11.08 -10.94 -6.42
C MET A 1 -11.23 -10.81 -4.91
N THR A 2 -10.19 -11.14 -4.18
CA THR A 2 -10.16 -10.93 -2.73
C THR A 2 -10.03 -9.44 -2.41
N LYS A 3 -10.28 -9.06 -1.16
CA LYS A 3 -10.04 -7.67 -0.69
C LYS A 3 -8.59 -7.24 -0.90
N ALA A 4 -7.64 -8.13 -0.62
CA ALA A 4 -6.21 -7.84 -0.81
C ALA A 4 -5.87 -7.60 -2.27
N GLU A 5 -6.41 -8.40 -3.18
CA GLU A 5 -6.20 -8.24 -4.63
C GLU A 5 -6.78 -6.93 -5.15
N VAL A 6 -7.97 -6.56 -4.71
CA VAL A 6 -8.60 -5.28 -5.09
C VAL A 6 -7.79 -4.10 -4.55
N PHE A 7 -7.38 -4.17 -3.29
CA PHE A 7 -6.55 -3.15 -2.65
C PHE A 7 -5.23 -2.94 -3.41
N GLU A 8 -4.54 -4.03 -3.69
CA GLU A 8 -3.28 -4.00 -4.43
C GLU A 8 -3.45 -3.38 -5.81
N LYS A 9 -4.45 -3.82 -6.57
CA LYS A 9 -4.74 -3.31 -7.91
C LYS A 9 -5.06 -1.82 -7.89
N ALA A 10 -5.89 -1.38 -6.93
CA ALA A 10 -6.29 0.01 -6.82
C ALA A 10 -5.08 0.95 -6.65
N TRP A 11 -4.17 0.60 -5.78
CA TRP A 11 -2.99 1.43 -5.53
C TRP A 11 -1.91 1.27 -6.60
N ARG A 12 -1.78 0.10 -7.21
CA ARG A 12 -0.89 -0.06 -8.35
C ARG A 12 -1.29 0.89 -9.49
N LEU A 13 -2.58 0.96 -9.80
CA LEU A 13 -3.10 1.91 -10.79
C LEU A 13 -2.96 3.35 -10.30
N GLY A 14 -3.22 3.62 -9.03
CA GLY A 14 -3.11 4.95 -8.44
C GLY A 14 -1.69 5.53 -8.52
N PHE A 15 -0.67 4.72 -8.25
CA PHE A 15 0.73 5.14 -8.40
C PHE A 15 1.11 5.44 -9.85
N LYS A 16 0.34 4.95 -10.81
CA LYS A 16 0.50 5.26 -12.25
C LYS A 16 -0.40 6.42 -12.70
N GLY A 17 -1.14 7.03 -11.79
CA GLY A 17 -1.99 8.18 -12.06
C GLY A 17 -3.46 7.87 -12.29
N ASP A 18 -3.88 6.61 -12.22
CA ASP A 18 -5.28 6.20 -12.37
C ASP A 18 -5.91 5.87 -11.01
N PHE A 19 -6.73 6.79 -10.50
CA PHE A 19 -7.40 6.64 -9.20
C PHE A 19 -8.85 6.15 -9.31
N SER A 20 -9.29 5.69 -10.48
CA SER A 20 -10.69 5.28 -10.66
C SER A 20 -11.12 4.16 -9.72
N LEU A 21 -10.27 3.17 -9.50
CA LEU A 21 -10.56 2.07 -8.58
C LEU A 21 -10.41 2.50 -7.11
N VAL A 22 -9.46 3.38 -6.80
CA VAL A 22 -9.36 4.00 -5.48
C VAL A 22 -10.66 4.72 -5.12
N ASP A 23 -11.18 5.54 -6.02
CA ASP A 23 -12.44 6.27 -5.81
C ASP A 23 -13.62 5.32 -5.58
N GLU A 24 -13.59 4.14 -6.16
CA GLU A 24 -14.65 3.16 -6.05
C GLU A 24 -14.65 2.43 -4.69
N ILE A 25 -13.47 2.15 -4.11
CA ILE A 25 -13.36 1.29 -2.93
C ILE A 25 -13.25 2.05 -1.60
N TYR A 26 -13.04 3.36 -1.63
CA TYR A 26 -12.89 4.17 -0.41
C TYR A 26 -14.17 4.89 -0.03
N HIS A 27 -14.47 4.88 1.27
CA HIS A 27 -15.59 5.59 1.86
C HIS A 27 -15.32 7.10 1.84
N SER A 28 -16.39 7.92 1.70
CA SER A 28 -16.26 9.39 1.69
C SER A 28 -15.66 9.96 2.98
N ASP A 29 -15.83 9.28 4.10
CA ASP A 29 -15.30 9.69 5.41
C ASP A 29 -13.98 9.02 5.77
N TYR A 30 -13.32 8.39 4.79
CA TYR A 30 -12.08 7.66 5.00
C TYR A 30 -10.99 8.52 5.63
N LYS A 31 -10.25 7.90 6.55
CA LYS A 31 -9.01 8.45 7.12
C LYS A 31 -7.96 7.37 7.26
N SER A 32 -6.70 7.76 7.09
CA SER A 32 -5.56 6.91 7.37
C SER A 32 -4.73 7.48 8.50
N PHE A 33 -3.98 6.61 9.16
CA PHE A 33 -3.02 6.98 10.19
C PHE A 33 -1.73 6.21 10.00
N ASP A 34 -0.60 6.93 10.01
CA ASP A 34 0.74 6.34 9.90
C ASP A 34 1.39 6.37 11.28
N TYR A 35 1.72 5.18 11.82
CA TYR A 35 2.31 5.06 13.15
C TYR A 35 3.77 5.53 13.23
N ILE A 36 4.46 5.63 12.09
CA ILE A 36 5.85 6.08 12.07
C ILE A 36 5.93 7.60 12.12
N THR A 37 5.07 8.29 11.35
CA THR A 37 5.08 9.76 11.26
C THR A 37 4.08 10.42 12.21
N GLY A 38 3.08 9.69 12.68
CA GLY A 38 1.96 10.24 13.46
C GLY A 38 1.01 11.10 12.64
N ILE A 39 1.04 10.98 11.31
CA ILE A 39 0.22 11.79 10.41
C ILE A 39 -1.11 11.09 10.12
N GLU A 40 -2.21 11.83 10.28
CA GLU A 40 -3.54 11.45 9.82
C GLU A 40 -3.79 12.10 8.45
N ALA A 41 -4.36 11.35 7.52
CA ALA A 41 -4.62 11.81 6.16
C ALA A 41 -6.00 11.38 5.69
N ASN A 42 -6.58 12.15 4.76
CA ASN A 42 -7.79 11.76 4.04
C ASN A 42 -7.40 11.14 2.69
N ILE A 43 -8.40 10.75 1.88
CA ILE A 43 -8.10 10.09 0.60
C ILE A 43 -7.40 11.03 -0.39
N GLU A 44 -7.72 12.31 -0.39
CA GLU A 44 -7.06 13.27 -1.27
C GLU A 44 -5.58 13.44 -0.91
N ASP A 45 -5.26 13.44 0.39
CA ASP A 45 -3.88 13.47 0.87
C ASP A 45 -3.12 12.21 0.44
N ASP A 46 -3.75 11.03 0.54
CA ASP A 46 -3.14 9.77 0.12
C ASP A 46 -2.89 9.74 -1.39
N LYS A 47 -3.80 10.30 -2.18
CA LYS A 47 -3.60 10.45 -3.64
C LYS A 47 -2.41 11.36 -3.95
N VAL A 48 -2.24 12.45 -3.21
CA VAL A 48 -1.10 13.36 -3.38
C VAL A 48 0.19 12.63 -3.08
N ILE A 49 0.22 11.83 -2.01
CA ILE A 49 1.40 11.02 -1.66
C ILE A 49 1.73 10.04 -2.78
N ALA A 50 0.73 9.32 -3.28
CA ALA A 50 0.93 8.37 -4.39
C ALA A 50 1.44 9.07 -5.66
N SER A 51 0.90 10.22 -5.99
CA SER A 51 1.34 11.02 -7.15
C SER A 51 2.76 11.55 -6.99
N THR A 52 3.14 11.94 -5.78
CA THR A 52 4.47 12.45 -5.47
C THR A 52 5.53 11.35 -5.55
N LEU A 53 5.23 10.18 -5.00
CA LEU A 53 6.13 9.03 -5.04
C LEU A 53 6.19 8.43 -6.45
N GLY A 54 5.03 8.32 -7.11
CA GLY A 54 4.92 7.84 -8.48
C GLY A 54 5.68 6.55 -8.74
N GLU A 55 6.43 6.53 -9.83
CA GLU A 55 7.22 5.36 -10.24
C GLU A 55 8.47 5.13 -9.40
N SER A 56 8.81 6.04 -8.50
CA SER A 56 9.98 5.86 -7.62
C SER A 56 9.77 4.76 -6.58
N VAL A 57 8.53 4.36 -6.34
CA VAL A 57 8.19 3.29 -5.40
C VAL A 57 7.44 2.18 -6.13
N ILE A 58 7.90 0.95 -5.92
CA ILE A 58 7.23 -0.26 -6.40
C ILE A 58 6.81 -1.04 -5.16
N PHE A 59 5.54 -1.43 -5.10
CA PHE A 59 5.07 -2.35 -4.07
C PHE A 59 5.11 -3.77 -4.61
N GLY A 60 5.68 -4.68 -3.83
CA GLY A 60 5.70 -6.10 -4.12
C GLY A 60 4.38 -6.78 -3.75
N PRO A 61 4.41 -8.09 -3.53
CA PRO A 61 3.19 -8.82 -3.21
C PRO A 61 2.55 -8.33 -1.91
N HIS A 62 1.22 -8.33 -1.90
CA HIS A 62 0.41 -8.05 -0.72
C HIS A 62 0.00 -9.40 -0.13
N ILE A 63 0.56 -9.72 1.02
CA ILE A 63 0.31 -11.00 1.69
C ILE A 63 -0.78 -10.79 2.73
N THR A 64 -1.89 -11.52 2.61
CA THR A 64 -2.98 -11.44 3.57
C THR A 64 -2.58 -12.14 4.87
N LEU A 65 -2.53 -11.38 5.96
CA LEU A 65 -2.30 -11.90 7.30
C LEU A 65 -3.62 -12.30 7.97
N PHE A 66 -4.67 -11.52 7.71
CA PHE A 66 -6.01 -11.78 8.22
C PHE A 66 -7.05 -11.07 7.35
N GLU A 67 -8.18 -11.71 7.11
CA GLU A 67 -9.29 -11.13 6.36
C GLU A 67 -10.61 -11.65 6.89
N ASN A 68 -11.58 -10.76 7.05
CA ASN A 68 -12.99 -11.11 7.25
C ASN A 68 -13.87 -10.11 6.49
N GLU A 69 -15.18 -10.11 6.72
CA GLU A 69 -16.11 -9.26 5.99
C GLU A 69 -15.79 -7.77 6.11
N ASN A 70 -15.33 -7.32 7.28
CA ASN A 70 -15.16 -5.89 7.59
C ASN A 70 -13.71 -5.47 7.85
N PHE A 71 -12.77 -6.40 7.69
CA PHE A 71 -11.37 -6.13 8.04
C PHE A 71 -10.41 -6.87 7.13
N LEU A 72 -9.32 -6.19 6.78
CA LEU A 72 -8.19 -6.77 6.05
C LEU A 72 -6.90 -6.32 6.73
N CYS A 73 -6.01 -7.28 7.00
CA CYS A 73 -4.65 -6.97 7.42
C CYS A 73 -3.68 -7.60 6.44
N ILE A 74 -2.82 -6.79 5.87
CA ILE A 74 -1.82 -7.26 4.89
C ILE A 74 -0.42 -6.89 5.32
N GLU A 75 0.52 -7.68 4.82
CA GLU A 75 1.95 -7.36 4.81
C GLU A 75 2.31 -7.04 3.37
N ARG A 76 3.01 -5.93 3.15
CA ARG A 76 3.46 -5.57 1.80
C ARG A 76 4.91 -5.11 1.82
N PHE A 77 5.61 -5.44 0.75
CA PHE A 77 7.00 -5.05 0.56
C PHE A 77 7.08 -3.87 -0.40
N SER A 78 8.11 -3.05 -0.22
CA SER A 78 8.34 -1.91 -1.10
C SER A 78 9.81 -1.81 -1.50
N LYS A 79 10.01 -1.26 -2.69
CA LYS A 79 11.33 -0.92 -3.23
C LYS A 79 11.27 0.52 -3.67
N ARG A 80 12.15 1.35 -3.14
CA ARG A 80 12.20 2.76 -3.47
C ARG A 80 13.52 3.07 -4.17
N SER A 81 13.41 3.67 -5.36
CA SER A 81 14.57 4.19 -6.08
C SER A 81 15.04 5.47 -5.39
N THR A 82 16.33 5.52 -5.09
CA THR A 82 16.97 6.68 -4.47
C THR A 82 17.98 7.28 -5.43
N ASN A 83 18.52 8.46 -5.10
CA ASN A 83 19.62 9.05 -5.85
C ASN A 83 20.95 8.32 -5.61
N ALA A 84 20.99 7.38 -4.68
CA ALA A 84 22.11 6.50 -4.45
C ALA A 84 22.06 5.32 -5.42
N ASN A 85 23.17 4.60 -5.57
CA ASN A 85 23.27 3.47 -6.49
C ASN A 85 22.46 2.25 -6.08
N GLU A 86 21.97 2.21 -4.83
CA GLU A 86 21.21 1.09 -4.30
C GLU A 86 19.81 1.54 -3.88
N PRO A 87 18.76 0.75 -4.21
CA PRO A 87 17.41 1.05 -3.76
C PRO A 87 17.25 0.77 -2.27
N ASP A 88 16.26 1.44 -1.65
CA ASP A 88 15.81 1.13 -0.29
C ASP A 88 14.67 0.11 -0.35
N TYR A 89 14.71 -0.84 0.56
CA TYR A 89 13.65 -1.84 0.73
C TYR A 89 12.90 -1.61 2.03
N GLY A 90 11.61 -1.90 2.03
CA GLY A 90 10.76 -1.74 3.20
C GLY A 90 9.71 -2.83 3.31
N VAL A 91 9.17 -2.97 4.50
CA VAL A 91 8.01 -3.80 4.79
C VAL A 91 6.99 -2.97 5.56
N GLY A 92 5.72 -3.13 5.23
CA GLY A 92 4.63 -2.46 5.93
C GLY A 92 3.55 -3.45 6.34
N ILE A 93 2.96 -3.21 7.50
CA ILE A 93 1.73 -3.86 7.94
C ILE A 93 0.63 -2.83 7.81
N VAL A 94 -0.43 -3.18 7.09
CA VAL A 94 -1.57 -2.30 6.83
C VAL A 94 -2.83 -2.97 7.32
N ALA A 95 -3.50 -2.30 8.27
CA ALA A 95 -4.80 -2.71 8.79
C ALA A 95 -5.88 -1.86 8.14
N VAL A 96 -6.84 -2.50 7.49
CA VAL A 96 -7.87 -1.85 6.68
C VAL A 96 -9.24 -2.23 7.22
N ASN A 97 -10.03 -1.23 7.64
CA ASN A 97 -11.39 -1.42 8.11
C ASN A 97 -12.39 -0.99 7.04
N TYR A 98 -13.46 -1.78 6.90
CA TYR A 98 -14.53 -1.54 5.93
C TYR A 98 -15.83 -1.17 6.64
N GLU A 99 -16.59 -0.26 6.05
CA GLU A 99 -17.94 0.09 6.44
C GLU A 99 -18.80 0.18 5.17
N ASP A 100 -19.91 -0.52 5.14
CA ASP A 100 -20.80 -0.57 3.97
C ASP A 100 -20.06 -1.00 2.69
N GLY A 101 -19.11 -1.91 2.83
CA GLY A 101 -18.33 -2.45 1.72
C GLY A 101 -17.21 -1.55 1.22
N LYS A 102 -16.98 -0.40 1.87
CA LYS A 102 -15.93 0.56 1.50
C LYS A 102 -14.93 0.78 2.63
N ILE A 103 -13.71 1.11 2.27
CA ILE A 103 -12.64 1.34 3.23
C ILE A 103 -12.89 2.65 4.00
N ILE A 104 -13.03 2.57 5.32
CA ILE A 104 -13.30 3.72 6.19
C ILE A 104 -12.08 4.12 7.02
N TRP A 105 -11.26 3.17 7.41
CA TRP A 105 -10.02 3.42 8.14
C TRP A 105 -8.88 2.56 7.62
N GLN A 106 -7.67 3.14 7.62
CA GLN A 106 -6.45 2.42 7.27
C GLN A 106 -5.36 2.86 8.22
N LYS A 107 -4.70 1.90 8.84
CA LYS A 107 -3.57 2.16 9.75
C LYS A 107 -2.35 1.42 9.23
N THR A 108 -1.23 2.13 9.15
CA THR A 108 -0.01 1.59 8.56
C THR A 108 1.16 1.76 9.51
N ALA A 109 1.97 0.71 9.62
CA ALA A 109 3.27 0.77 10.25
C ALA A 109 4.28 0.15 9.28
N SER A 110 5.33 0.89 8.96
CA SER A 110 6.34 0.42 8.01
C SER A 110 7.74 0.56 8.60
N HIS A 111 8.67 -0.23 8.07
CA HIS A 111 10.05 -0.23 8.51
C HIS A 111 10.98 -0.49 7.33
N LYS A 112 12.17 0.11 7.38
CA LYS A 112 13.22 -0.16 6.41
C LYS A 112 13.80 -1.56 6.64
N MET A 113 14.05 -2.28 5.54
CA MET A 113 14.71 -3.57 5.54
C MET A 113 16.16 -3.42 5.07
N ASP A 114 17.07 -4.18 5.67
CA ASP A 114 18.48 -4.16 5.32
C ASP A 114 18.84 -5.15 4.19
N PHE A 115 17.85 -5.79 3.60
CA PHE A 115 18.05 -6.78 2.53
C PHE A 115 16.89 -6.73 1.54
N ASP A 116 17.10 -7.31 0.35
CA ASP A 116 16.06 -7.42 -0.67
C ASP A 116 15.12 -8.58 -0.32
N PRO A 117 13.84 -8.31 0.02
CA PRO A 117 12.91 -9.36 0.41
C PRO A 117 12.55 -10.32 -0.73
N SER A 118 12.68 -9.91 -2.00
CA SER A 118 12.36 -10.78 -3.13
C SER A 118 13.30 -11.99 -3.21
N GLU A 119 14.55 -11.82 -2.84
CA GLU A 119 15.54 -12.91 -2.83
C GLU A 119 15.22 -13.95 -1.76
N TYR A 120 14.70 -13.49 -0.62
CA TYR A 120 14.39 -14.37 0.51
C TYR A 120 13.05 -15.11 0.32
N LEU A 121 12.07 -14.47 -0.32
CA LEU A 121 10.69 -14.96 -0.42
C LEU A 121 10.35 -15.54 -1.81
N ASP A 122 11.32 -15.59 -2.71
CA ASP A 122 11.21 -16.21 -4.03
C ASP A 122 10.14 -15.58 -4.93
N TRP A 123 10.22 -14.28 -5.14
CA TRP A 123 9.43 -13.53 -6.11
C TRP A 123 10.29 -12.44 -6.77
N ASN A 124 9.79 -11.81 -7.84
CA ASN A 124 10.52 -10.80 -8.59
C ASN A 124 9.79 -9.46 -8.61
N TRP A 125 10.53 -8.38 -8.38
CA TRP A 125 9.98 -7.02 -8.46
C TRP A 125 9.38 -6.70 -9.83
N GLU A 126 9.94 -7.27 -10.89
CA GLU A 126 9.47 -7.05 -12.26
C GLU A 126 8.01 -7.46 -12.46
N ASP A 127 7.53 -8.42 -11.68
CA ASP A 127 6.13 -8.88 -11.74
C ASP A 127 5.14 -7.86 -11.15
N TYR A 128 5.65 -6.82 -10.47
CA TYR A 128 4.84 -5.83 -9.76
C TYR A 128 5.01 -4.40 -10.30
N GLU A 129 5.77 -4.23 -11.36
CA GLU A 129 5.97 -2.95 -12.02
C GLU A 129 4.75 -2.44 -12.80
#